data_80df67661d8b05333999f4365cf2a964
#
_entry.id   80df67661d8b05333999f4365cf2a964
#
_cell.length_a   1.000
_cell.length_b   1.000
_cell.length_c   1.000
_cell.angle_alpha   90.00
_cell.angle_beta   90.00
_cell.angle_gamma   90.00
#
_symmetry.space_group_name_H-M   'P 1'
#
loop_
_entity.id
_entity.type
_entity.pdbx_description
1 polymer ?
#
loop_
_entity_poly.entity_id
_entity_poly.type
_entity_poly.pdbx_seq_one_letter_code
_entity_poly.pdbx_strand_id
1 'polypeptide(L)'
;MKKLFTVLPLVLATSAAMAYEQDKTYQFTILHTNDTHGHFWPNAKGEYGFPAHKTIVNRVKAEVEQKGGSLILLNAGDFNTGVPESDMQTAEPDIKAMNAMGYEATVLGNHEFDNPLQVLDMQEKWANFPFLSANVINTKTGKTLVKPYTILNKQDLKIAVVGLSTEDTAKLDNPEYLHNVKFEDPTTVAKATLKELNEKVKPDVKIALTHMGYYYDAKHSSNAPGDVSLARNLNKGAFDYRWSHP
;
A
#
# COMPACT_ATOMS: atom_id res chain seq x y z
N MET A 1 4.82 -69.81 -6.46
CA MET A 1 4.28 -68.56 -5.93
C MET A 1 4.95 -67.39 -6.73
N LYS A 2 4.19 -66.79 -7.65
CA LYS A 2 4.68 -65.64 -8.45
C LYS A 2 4.29 -64.36 -7.73
N LYS A 3 5.28 -63.54 -7.31
CA LYS A 3 5.06 -62.22 -6.70
C LYS A 3 4.81 -61.24 -7.81
N LEU A 4 3.60 -60.69 -7.83
CA LEU A 4 3.23 -59.60 -8.73
C LEU A 4 3.66 -58.27 -8.10
N PHE A 5 4.61 -57.58 -8.73
CA PHE A 5 5.02 -56.22 -8.34
C PHE A 5 4.10 -55.22 -9.06
N THR A 6 3.23 -54.59 -8.30
CA THR A 6 2.42 -53.47 -8.83
C THR A 6 3.26 -52.19 -8.75
N VAL A 7 3.65 -51.67 -9.88
CA VAL A 7 4.31 -50.35 -10.00
C VAL A 7 3.20 -49.33 -10.05
N LEU A 8 3.07 -48.51 -8.99
CA LEU A 8 2.15 -47.37 -8.96
C LEU A 8 2.81 -46.19 -9.69
N PRO A 9 2.20 -45.65 -10.75
CA PRO A 9 2.77 -44.47 -11.42
C PRO A 9 2.63 -43.25 -10.52
N LEU A 10 3.77 -42.65 -10.15
CA LEU A 10 3.86 -41.36 -9.48
C LEU A 10 3.51 -40.27 -10.49
N VAL A 11 2.28 -39.77 -10.44
CA VAL A 11 1.87 -38.58 -11.21
C VAL A 11 2.48 -37.37 -10.54
N LEU A 12 3.58 -36.86 -11.08
CA LEU A 12 4.08 -35.54 -10.74
C LEU A 12 3.08 -34.52 -11.32
N ALA A 13 2.25 -33.95 -10.48
CA ALA A 13 1.51 -32.74 -10.78
C ALA A 13 2.52 -31.58 -10.86
N THR A 14 2.99 -31.26 -12.05
CA THR A 14 3.69 -30.00 -12.30
C THR A 14 2.66 -28.89 -12.12
N SER A 15 2.73 -28.16 -11.02
CA SER A 15 2.04 -26.87 -10.90
C SER A 15 2.65 -25.96 -11.96
N ALA A 16 1.97 -25.80 -13.10
CA ALA A 16 2.29 -24.76 -14.06
C ALA A 16 2.19 -23.44 -13.29
N ALA A 17 3.32 -22.76 -13.08
CA ALA A 17 3.30 -21.38 -12.66
C ALA A 17 2.53 -20.63 -13.76
N MET A 18 1.35 -20.10 -13.42
CA MET A 18 0.57 -19.30 -14.35
C MET A 18 1.39 -18.07 -14.68
N ALA A 19 2.00 -18.05 -15.83
CA ALA A 19 2.66 -16.88 -16.40
C ALA A 19 1.61 -16.12 -17.21
N TYR A 20 1.76 -14.78 -17.29
CA TYR A 20 0.92 -13.99 -18.17
C TYR A 20 0.96 -14.56 -19.62
N GLU A 21 -0.17 -14.47 -20.33
CA GLU A 21 -0.25 -14.88 -21.72
C GLU A 21 0.37 -13.79 -22.60
N GLN A 22 1.31 -14.19 -23.45
CA GLN A 22 1.90 -13.28 -24.43
C GLN A 22 0.81 -12.77 -25.39
N ASP A 23 0.88 -11.47 -25.76
CA ASP A 23 -0.07 -10.78 -26.64
C ASP A 23 -1.48 -10.58 -26.09
N LYS A 24 -1.72 -10.90 -24.81
CA LYS A 24 -2.97 -10.58 -24.12
C LYS A 24 -2.93 -9.18 -23.50
N THR A 25 -3.98 -8.42 -23.70
CA THR A 25 -4.17 -7.13 -23.01
C THR A 25 -4.84 -7.35 -21.68
N TYR A 26 -4.21 -6.85 -20.60
CA TYR A 26 -4.73 -6.87 -19.25
C TYR A 26 -5.20 -5.46 -18.86
N GLN A 27 -6.40 -5.35 -18.29
CA GLN A 27 -6.98 -4.06 -17.94
C GLN A 27 -7.16 -3.95 -16.43
N PHE A 28 -6.51 -2.96 -15.83
CA PHE A 28 -6.65 -2.64 -14.40
C PHE A 28 -7.15 -1.22 -14.23
N THR A 29 -8.00 -1.03 -13.24
CA THR A 29 -8.37 0.30 -12.75
C THR A 29 -7.82 0.44 -11.33
N ILE A 30 -7.04 1.47 -11.07
CA ILE A 30 -6.55 1.80 -9.73
C ILE A 30 -7.38 2.94 -9.21
N LEU A 31 -8.09 2.70 -8.12
CA LEU A 31 -8.68 3.74 -7.28
C LEU A 31 -7.82 3.92 -6.04
N HIS A 32 -7.71 5.14 -5.61
CA HIS A 32 -7.00 5.44 -4.38
C HIS A 32 -7.66 6.60 -3.64
N THR A 33 -7.40 6.69 -2.35
CA THR A 33 -7.68 7.82 -1.47
C THR A 33 -6.45 8.13 -0.65
N ASN A 34 -6.40 9.30 -0.07
CA ASN A 34 -5.39 9.74 0.90
C ASN A 34 -5.99 10.83 1.78
N ASP A 35 -5.36 11.12 2.91
CA ASP A 35 -5.68 12.25 3.79
C ASP A 35 -7.18 12.33 4.13
N THR A 36 -7.76 11.20 4.50
CA THR A 36 -9.17 11.16 4.88
C THR A 36 -9.41 11.71 6.29
N HIS A 37 -8.37 11.67 7.16
CA HIS A 37 -8.34 12.31 8.46
C HIS A 37 -9.62 12.09 9.29
N GLY A 38 -10.10 10.85 9.30
CA GLY A 38 -11.30 10.49 10.06
C GLY A 38 -12.62 11.09 9.55
N HIS A 39 -12.65 11.73 8.38
CA HIS A 39 -13.85 12.33 7.83
C HIS A 39 -14.88 11.29 7.39
N PHE A 40 -15.42 10.59 8.39
CA PHE A 40 -16.37 9.50 8.23
C PHE A 40 -17.71 10.00 7.68
N TRP A 41 -18.18 11.16 8.17
CA TRP A 41 -19.44 11.76 7.80
C TRP A 41 -19.26 12.90 6.78
N PRO A 42 -20.27 13.17 5.95
CA PRO A 42 -20.22 14.32 5.07
C PRO A 42 -20.15 15.62 5.88
N ASN A 43 -19.48 16.62 5.32
CA ASN A 43 -19.48 17.98 5.89
C ASN A 43 -20.87 18.64 5.79
N ALA A 44 -21.00 19.88 6.30
CA ALA A 44 -22.25 20.63 6.28
C ALA A 44 -22.82 20.90 4.85
N LYS A 45 -21.99 20.75 3.81
CA LYS A 45 -22.40 20.86 2.41
C LYS A 45 -22.80 19.52 1.78
N GLY A 46 -22.70 18.42 2.53
CA GLY A 46 -22.96 17.07 2.03
C GLY A 46 -21.81 16.48 1.19
N GLU A 47 -20.62 17.07 1.28
CA GLU A 47 -19.42 16.59 0.59
C GLU A 47 -18.66 15.60 1.47
N TYR A 48 -17.87 14.71 0.86
CA TYR A 48 -17.02 13.68 1.50
C TYR A 48 -17.81 12.56 2.21
N GLY A 49 -17.14 11.88 3.11
CA GLY A 49 -17.67 10.82 3.94
C GLY A 49 -17.59 9.43 3.30
N PHE A 50 -17.34 8.44 4.14
CA PHE A 50 -17.16 7.06 3.68
C PHE A 50 -18.38 6.43 2.99
N PRO A 51 -19.65 6.77 3.33
CA PRO A 51 -20.79 6.27 2.56
C PRO A 51 -20.77 6.69 1.08
N ALA A 52 -20.36 7.94 0.80
CA ALA A 52 -20.18 8.42 -0.57
C ALA A 52 -19.02 7.73 -1.28
N HIS A 53 -17.89 7.58 -0.61
CA HIS A 53 -16.73 6.80 -1.12
C HIS A 53 -17.14 5.38 -1.46
N LYS A 54 -17.83 4.67 -0.56
CA LYS A 54 -18.32 3.31 -0.81
C LYS A 54 -19.22 3.22 -2.04
N THR A 55 -20.09 4.20 -2.22
CA THR A 55 -20.98 4.27 -3.39
C THR A 55 -20.17 4.40 -4.68
N ILE A 56 -19.18 5.28 -4.69
CA ILE A 56 -18.29 5.49 -5.86
C ILE A 56 -17.48 4.22 -6.14
N VAL A 57 -16.86 3.63 -5.11
CA VAL A 57 -16.07 2.39 -5.24
C VAL A 57 -16.92 1.27 -5.83
N ASN A 58 -18.15 1.06 -5.31
CA ASN A 58 -19.04 0.02 -5.81
C ASN A 58 -19.41 0.24 -7.29
N ARG A 59 -19.70 1.48 -7.66
CA ARG A 59 -20.04 1.84 -9.05
C ARG A 59 -18.87 1.57 -9.99
N VAL A 60 -17.67 2.07 -9.65
CA VAL A 60 -16.49 1.87 -10.48
C VAL A 60 -16.13 0.39 -10.56
N LYS A 61 -16.23 -0.34 -9.44
CA LYS A 61 -15.99 -1.79 -9.42
C LYS A 61 -16.90 -2.52 -10.40
N ALA A 62 -18.22 -2.23 -10.37
CA ALA A 62 -19.17 -2.85 -11.28
C ALA A 62 -18.88 -2.51 -12.75
N GLU A 63 -18.52 -1.25 -13.06
CA GLU A 63 -18.16 -0.84 -14.41
C GLU A 63 -16.89 -1.54 -14.92
N VAL A 64 -15.89 -1.70 -14.06
CA VAL A 64 -14.62 -2.37 -14.38
C VAL A 64 -14.85 -3.85 -14.61
N GLU A 65 -15.58 -4.52 -13.72
CA GLU A 65 -15.90 -5.95 -13.84
C GLU A 65 -16.75 -6.25 -15.08
N GLN A 66 -17.71 -5.38 -15.41
CA GLN A 66 -18.50 -5.51 -16.63
C GLN A 66 -17.65 -5.47 -17.93
N LYS A 67 -16.52 -4.76 -17.88
CA LYS A 67 -15.56 -4.67 -18.99
C LYS A 67 -14.49 -5.76 -18.95
N GLY A 68 -14.59 -6.72 -18.02
CA GLY A 68 -13.61 -7.80 -17.85
C GLY A 68 -12.28 -7.34 -17.22
N GLY A 69 -12.25 -6.13 -16.64
CA GLY A 69 -11.10 -5.59 -15.92
C GLY A 69 -11.06 -6.00 -14.46
N SER A 70 -10.02 -5.55 -13.74
CA SER A 70 -9.87 -5.71 -12.29
C SER A 70 -9.66 -4.37 -11.61
N LEU A 71 -10.33 -4.16 -10.48
CA LEU A 71 -10.13 -2.99 -9.62
C LEU A 71 -9.04 -3.29 -8.58
N ILE A 72 -8.19 -2.31 -8.35
CA ILE A 72 -7.25 -2.23 -7.23
C ILE A 72 -7.59 -0.98 -6.43
N LEU A 73 -7.91 -1.13 -5.14
CA LEU A 73 -8.27 -0.03 -4.24
C LEU A 73 -7.19 0.15 -3.18
N LEU A 74 -6.53 1.31 -3.18
CA LEU A 74 -5.40 1.62 -2.31
C LEU A 74 -5.67 2.89 -1.48
N ASN A 75 -5.03 2.98 -0.32
CA ASN A 75 -4.98 4.21 0.47
C ASN A 75 -3.53 4.71 0.56
N ALA A 76 -3.32 5.98 0.27
CA ALA A 76 -2.00 6.60 0.29
C ALA A 76 -1.68 7.32 1.62
N GLY A 77 -2.22 6.82 2.74
CA GLY A 77 -1.88 7.26 4.09
C GLY A 77 -2.77 8.39 4.62
N ASP A 78 -2.49 8.79 5.85
CA ASP A 78 -3.18 9.83 6.61
C ASP A 78 -4.69 9.59 6.70
N PHE A 79 -5.07 8.38 7.11
CA PHE A 79 -6.47 8.12 7.48
C PHE A 79 -6.72 8.46 8.96
N ASN A 80 -5.67 8.51 9.80
CA ASN A 80 -5.71 8.88 11.20
C ASN A 80 -5.90 10.38 11.40
N THR A 81 -6.44 10.70 12.55
CA THR A 81 -6.59 12.01 13.24
C THR A 81 -7.22 13.11 12.39
N GLY A 82 -8.11 13.83 12.98
CA GLY A 82 -8.75 15.00 12.38
C GLY A 82 -10.16 15.28 12.85
N VAL A 83 -10.92 14.26 13.26
CA VAL A 83 -12.26 14.46 13.82
C VAL A 83 -12.46 13.60 15.07
N PRO A 84 -13.24 14.11 16.06
CA PRO A 84 -13.41 13.45 17.34
C PRO A 84 -13.92 12.01 17.26
N GLU A 85 -14.77 11.72 16.28
CA GLU A 85 -15.34 10.38 16.07
C GLU A 85 -14.28 9.33 15.73
N SER A 86 -13.24 9.72 15.03
CA SER A 86 -12.08 8.88 14.72
C SER A 86 -11.08 8.90 15.86
N ASP A 87 -10.68 10.09 16.33
CA ASP A 87 -9.59 10.28 17.28
C ASP A 87 -9.86 9.58 18.62
N MET A 88 -11.10 9.69 19.14
CA MET A 88 -11.50 9.05 20.41
C MET A 88 -11.54 7.52 20.33
N GLN A 89 -11.57 6.97 19.14
CA GLN A 89 -11.63 5.52 18.89
C GLN A 89 -10.38 4.99 18.17
N THR A 90 -9.30 5.80 18.13
CA THR A 90 -8.01 5.43 17.53
C THR A 90 -8.17 4.90 16.07
N ALA A 91 -9.06 5.55 15.29
CA ALA A 91 -9.41 5.25 13.91
C ALA A 91 -10.02 3.84 13.66
N GLU A 92 -10.55 3.18 14.70
CA GLU A 92 -11.24 1.88 14.52
C GLU A 92 -12.41 1.98 13.53
N PRO A 93 -13.28 3.02 13.55
CA PRO A 93 -14.35 3.20 12.57
C PRO A 93 -13.85 3.34 11.14
N ASP A 94 -12.74 4.07 10.97
CA ASP A 94 -12.11 4.31 9.66
C ASP A 94 -11.63 2.98 9.06
N ILE A 95 -10.90 2.19 9.82
CA ILE A 95 -10.40 0.88 9.38
C ILE A 95 -11.54 -0.08 9.06
N LYS A 96 -12.61 -0.10 9.88
CA LYS A 96 -13.80 -0.90 9.60
C LYS A 96 -14.48 -0.50 8.29
N ALA A 97 -14.56 0.81 8.02
CA ALA A 97 -15.10 1.32 6.77
C ALA A 97 -14.19 0.97 5.58
N MET A 98 -12.88 1.10 5.72
CA MET A 98 -11.90 0.70 4.71
C MET A 98 -12.00 -0.81 4.42
N ASN A 99 -12.12 -1.66 5.45
CA ASN A 99 -12.38 -3.10 5.29
C ASN A 99 -13.67 -3.35 4.48
N ALA A 100 -14.76 -2.66 4.82
CA ALA A 100 -16.04 -2.80 4.12
C ALA A 100 -15.99 -2.29 2.68
N MET A 101 -15.13 -1.31 2.38
CA MET A 101 -14.90 -0.81 1.02
C MET A 101 -14.04 -1.77 0.18
N GLY A 102 -13.19 -2.57 0.83
CA GLY A 102 -12.33 -3.54 0.18
C GLY A 102 -10.98 -2.95 -0.22
N TYR A 103 -10.40 -2.10 0.62
CA TYR A 103 -9.01 -1.67 0.43
C TYR A 103 -8.06 -2.86 0.46
N GLU A 104 -7.04 -2.82 -0.38
CA GLU A 104 -6.09 -3.93 -0.56
C GLU A 104 -4.70 -3.61 0.02
N ALA A 105 -4.40 -2.35 0.27
CA ALA A 105 -3.24 -1.88 1.03
C ALA A 105 -3.40 -0.41 1.43
N THR A 106 -2.68 -0.02 2.48
CA THR A 106 -2.41 1.38 2.84
C THR A 106 -0.92 1.59 3.00
N VAL A 107 -0.41 2.79 2.71
CA VAL A 107 0.93 3.21 3.12
C VAL A 107 0.83 4.03 4.40
N LEU A 108 1.88 4.04 5.22
CA LEU A 108 1.96 4.93 6.37
C LEU A 108 2.21 6.37 5.91
N GLY A 109 1.31 7.27 6.25
CA GLY A 109 1.54 8.70 6.22
C GLY A 109 2.19 9.19 7.52
N ASN A 110 2.29 10.50 7.74
CA ASN A 110 2.80 11.03 8.98
C ASN A 110 1.78 10.91 10.12
N HIS A 111 0.51 11.14 9.89
CA HIS A 111 -0.52 11.05 10.92
C HIS A 111 -0.79 9.64 11.46
N GLU A 112 -0.23 8.60 10.85
CA GLU A 112 -0.21 7.26 11.44
C GLU A 112 0.71 7.18 12.67
N PHE A 113 1.50 8.22 12.95
CA PHE A 113 2.41 8.34 14.10
C PHE A 113 1.96 9.35 15.16
N ASP A 114 0.80 9.96 15.02
CA ASP A 114 0.20 10.88 16.02
C ASP A 114 -0.07 10.20 17.37
N ASN A 115 -0.11 8.88 17.38
CA ASN A 115 -0.34 8.07 18.56
C ASN A 115 0.86 7.14 18.84
N PRO A 116 0.99 6.62 20.08
CA PRO A 116 2.00 5.60 20.37
C PRO A 116 1.91 4.40 19.41
N LEU A 117 3.06 3.78 19.10
CA LEU A 117 3.14 2.66 18.14
C LEU A 117 2.22 1.48 18.47
N GLN A 118 1.81 1.32 19.75
CA GLN A 118 0.84 0.31 20.15
C GLN A 118 -0.53 0.52 19.48
N VAL A 119 -0.88 1.78 19.15
CA VAL A 119 -2.12 2.08 18.40
C VAL A 119 -1.99 1.59 16.97
N LEU A 120 -0.85 1.83 16.31
CA LEU A 120 -0.56 1.29 14.98
C LEU A 120 -0.64 -0.25 14.97
N ASP A 121 -0.08 -0.92 15.98
CA ASP A 121 -0.17 -2.39 16.15
C ASP A 121 -1.62 -2.88 16.29
N MET A 122 -2.49 -2.08 16.93
CA MET A 122 -3.92 -2.39 17.04
C MET A 122 -4.64 -2.20 15.71
N GLN A 123 -4.34 -1.11 15.03
CA GLN A 123 -4.90 -0.76 13.74
C GLN A 123 -4.59 -1.83 12.67
N GLU A 124 -3.33 -2.33 12.62
CA GLU A 124 -2.95 -3.45 11.75
C GLU A 124 -3.78 -4.73 12.02
N LYS A 125 -4.12 -4.99 13.30
CA LYS A 125 -4.96 -6.16 13.66
C LYS A 125 -6.42 -6.02 13.25
N TRP A 126 -6.94 -4.81 13.19
CA TRP A 126 -8.31 -4.53 12.75
C TRP A 126 -8.46 -4.53 11.22
N ALA A 127 -7.37 -4.25 10.52
CA ALA A 127 -7.35 -4.17 9.07
C ALA A 127 -7.34 -5.55 8.40
N ASN A 128 -8.12 -5.70 7.33
CA ASN A 128 -8.09 -6.87 6.45
C ASN A 128 -7.08 -6.69 5.29
N PHE A 129 -6.30 -5.64 5.33
CA PHE A 129 -5.30 -5.26 4.33
C PHE A 129 -3.99 -4.89 5.02
N PRO A 130 -2.82 -5.05 4.36
CA PRO A 130 -1.54 -4.72 4.95
C PRO A 130 -1.31 -3.21 5.00
N PHE A 131 -0.62 -2.77 6.04
CA PHE A 131 0.05 -1.48 6.12
C PHE A 131 1.45 -1.62 5.52
N LEU A 132 1.86 -0.65 4.72
CA LEU A 132 3.10 -0.69 3.96
C LEU A 132 4.00 0.50 4.30
N SER A 133 5.27 0.25 4.50
CA SER A 133 6.34 1.24 4.38
C SER A 133 7.70 0.54 4.34
N ALA A 134 8.41 0.70 3.25
CA ALA A 134 9.72 0.09 3.08
C ALA A 134 10.83 0.88 3.81
N ASN A 135 10.63 2.18 4.04
CA ASN A 135 11.65 3.08 4.57
C ASN A 135 11.45 3.50 6.05
N VAL A 136 10.44 2.95 6.72
CA VAL A 136 10.25 3.15 8.17
C VAL A 136 10.80 1.92 8.91
N ILE A 137 11.85 2.14 9.71
CA ILE A 137 12.63 1.08 10.34
C ILE A 137 12.43 1.10 11.86
N ASN A 138 12.14 -0.05 12.44
CA ASN A 138 12.19 -0.24 13.89
C ASN A 138 13.66 -0.43 14.30
N THR A 139 14.22 0.54 15.02
CA THR A 139 15.65 0.58 15.38
C THR A 139 16.07 -0.51 16.37
N LYS A 140 15.12 -1.08 17.12
CA LYS A 140 15.41 -2.20 18.03
C LYS A 140 15.62 -3.51 17.28
N THR A 141 14.90 -3.71 16.19
CA THR A 141 14.95 -4.97 15.42
C THR A 141 15.77 -4.87 14.16
N GLY A 142 16.03 -3.66 13.67
CA GLY A 142 16.66 -3.39 12.38
C GLY A 142 15.80 -3.77 11.18
N LYS A 143 14.51 -4.08 11.40
CA LYS A 143 13.55 -4.44 10.33
C LYS A 143 12.61 -3.28 10.05
N THR A 144 11.93 -3.33 8.90
CA THR A 144 10.83 -2.40 8.62
C THR A 144 9.75 -2.50 9.71
N LEU A 145 9.14 -1.37 10.05
CA LEU A 145 8.11 -1.30 11.09
C LEU A 145 6.87 -2.08 10.68
N VAL A 146 6.46 -1.95 9.44
CA VAL A 146 5.36 -2.67 8.78
C VAL A 146 5.89 -3.39 7.54
N LYS A 147 5.05 -4.02 6.74
CA LYS A 147 5.49 -4.69 5.50
C LYS A 147 6.09 -3.68 4.51
N PRO A 148 7.23 -3.97 3.87
CA PRO A 148 7.80 -3.07 2.86
C PRO A 148 6.95 -3.01 1.58
N TYR A 149 6.29 -4.11 1.23
CA TYR A 149 5.44 -4.25 0.06
C TYR A 149 4.42 -5.37 0.24
N THR A 150 3.45 -5.43 -0.65
CA THR A 150 2.53 -6.57 -0.80
C THR A 150 2.43 -7.00 -2.26
N ILE A 151 2.00 -8.24 -2.47
CA ILE A 151 1.76 -8.80 -3.80
C ILE A 151 0.27 -9.04 -3.97
N LEU A 152 -0.34 -8.36 -4.92
CA LEU A 152 -1.70 -8.56 -5.36
C LEU A 152 -1.70 -9.46 -6.60
N ASN A 153 -2.57 -10.46 -6.61
CA ASN A 153 -2.74 -11.33 -7.77
C ASN A 153 -4.04 -10.92 -8.49
N LYS A 154 -3.92 -10.41 -9.70
CA LYS A 154 -5.05 -9.97 -10.54
C LYS A 154 -4.89 -10.51 -11.96
N GLN A 155 -5.90 -11.17 -12.49
CA GLN A 155 -5.87 -11.69 -13.86
C GLN A 155 -4.58 -12.47 -14.17
N ASP A 156 -4.14 -13.32 -13.25
CA ASP A 156 -2.89 -14.12 -13.32
C ASP A 156 -1.58 -13.30 -13.29
N LEU A 157 -1.65 -11.97 -13.12
CA LEU A 157 -0.47 -11.12 -12.92
C LEU A 157 -0.16 -10.93 -11.44
N LYS A 158 1.15 -10.90 -11.14
CA LYS A 158 1.70 -10.50 -9.83
C LYS A 158 1.96 -9.00 -9.84
N ILE A 159 1.21 -8.27 -9.03
CA ILE A 159 1.34 -6.82 -8.90
C ILE A 159 1.98 -6.52 -7.54
N ALA A 160 3.20 -6.01 -7.55
CA ALA A 160 3.87 -5.56 -6.34
C ALA A 160 3.45 -4.12 -6.02
N VAL A 161 2.97 -3.89 -4.80
CA VAL A 161 2.68 -2.54 -4.27
C VAL A 161 3.70 -2.26 -3.18
N VAL A 162 4.58 -1.28 -3.39
CA VAL A 162 5.64 -0.87 -2.47
C VAL A 162 5.21 0.40 -1.75
N GLY A 163 5.23 0.40 -0.41
CA GLY A 163 4.93 1.56 0.41
C GLY A 163 6.17 2.43 0.65
N LEU A 164 6.04 3.75 0.54
CA LEU A 164 7.09 4.71 0.87
C LEU A 164 6.49 5.91 1.60
N SER A 165 7.06 6.23 2.76
CA SER A 165 6.62 7.31 3.64
C SER A 165 7.60 8.50 3.58
N THR A 166 7.12 9.70 3.87
CA THR A 166 8.00 10.86 3.95
C THR A 166 8.97 10.75 5.14
N GLU A 167 10.22 11.10 4.94
CA GLU A 167 11.21 11.20 6.03
C GLU A 167 10.96 12.39 6.96
N ASP A 168 10.14 13.35 6.54
CA ASP A 168 9.74 14.50 7.36
C ASP A 168 8.90 14.12 8.57
N THR A 169 8.24 12.98 8.56
CA THR A 169 7.52 12.43 9.73
C THR A 169 8.35 12.51 11.00
N ALA A 170 9.67 12.27 10.90
CA ALA A 170 10.58 12.40 12.04
C ALA A 170 10.63 13.80 12.67
N LYS A 171 10.20 14.84 11.94
CA LYS A 171 10.19 16.24 12.39
C LYS A 171 8.79 16.75 12.71
N LEU A 172 7.77 16.11 12.15
CA LEU A 172 6.38 16.54 12.25
C LEU A 172 5.70 15.97 13.48
N ASP A 173 6.06 14.74 13.86
CA ASP A 173 5.37 14.00 14.90
C ASP A 173 6.05 14.05 16.26
N ASN A 174 5.35 13.55 17.30
CA ASN A 174 5.84 13.55 18.67
C ASN A 174 7.08 12.65 18.82
N PRO A 175 8.26 13.20 19.17
CA PRO A 175 9.49 12.42 19.33
C PRO A 175 9.37 11.28 20.34
N GLU A 176 8.47 11.40 21.34
CA GLU A 176 8.25 10.36 22.36
C GLU A 176 7.67 9.08 21.72
N TYR A 177 6.89 9.20 20.67
CA TYR A 177 6.33 8.05 19.95
C TYR A 177 7.32 7.45 18.94
N LEU A 178 8.30 8.24 18.49
CA LEU A 178 9.25 7.89 17.46
C LEU A 178 10.62 7.40 17.98
N HIS A 179 10.85 7.32 19.30
CA HIS A 179 12.17 7.01 19.88
C HIS A 179 12.80 5.69 19.40
N ASN A 180 12.03 4.76 18.83
CA ASN A 180 12.51 3.51 18.24
C ASN A 180 12.22 3.40 16.73
N VAL A 181 11.96 4.53 16.07
CA VAL A 181 11.66 4.59 14.65
C VAL A 181 12.71 5.43 13.95
N LYS A 182 13.13 4.97 12.78
CA LYS A 182 14.00 5.71 11.85
C LYS A 182 13.33 5.76 10.50
N PHE A 183 13.28 6.94 9.92
CA PHE A 183 12.85 7.15 8.54
C PHE A 183 14.11 7.22 7.66
N GLU A 184 14.23 6.29 6.72
CA GLU A 184 15.35 6.24 5.78
C GLU A 184 14.99 6.95 4.48
N ASP A 185 16.01 7.38 3.70
CA ASP A 185 15.80 8.01 2.40
C ASP A 185 14.98 7.08 1.48
N PRO A 186 13.78 7.51 1.07
CA PRO A 186 12.85 6.67 0.34
C PRO A 186 13.38 6.25 -1.04
N THR A 187 14.21 7.07 -1.68
CA THR A 187 14.80 6.75 -2.99
C THR A 187 15.81 5.62 -2.87
N THR A 188 16.66 5.67 -1.86
CA THR A 188 17.66 4.62 -1.60
C THR A 188 16.99 3.30 -1.27
N VAL A 189 15.97 3.35 -0.39
CA VAL A 189 15.22 2.15 0.00
C VAL A 189 14.42 1.59 -1.17
N ALA A 190 13.77 2.44 -1.97
CA ALA A 190 13.05 2.00 -3.17
C ALA A 190 13.96 1.22 -4.13
N LYS A 191 15.20 1.69 -4.37
CA LYS A 191 16.19 0.98 -5.21
C LYS A 191 16.50 -0.42 -4.66
N ALA A 192 16.73 -0.53 -3.34
CA ALA A 192 17.01 -1.80 -2.69
C ALA A 192 15.81 -2.76 -2.75
N THR A 193 14.61 -2.26 -2.45
CA THR A 193 13.36 -3.04 -2.49
C THR A 193 13.04 -3.52 -3.91
N LEU A 194 13.22 -2.67 -4.92
CA LEU A 194 13.01 -3.04 -6.32
C LEU A 194 14.01 -4.12 -6.77
N LYS A 195 15.26 -4.02 -6.34
CA LYS A 195 16.27 -5.07 -6.61
C LYS A 195 15.82 -6.40 -6.02
N GLU A 196 15.41 -6.42 -4.75
CA GLU A 196 14.91 -7.62 -4.09
C GLU A 196 13.68 -8.20 -4.82
N LEU A 197 12.71 -7.36 -5.18
CA LEU A 197 11.51 -7.77 -5.91
C LEU A 197 11.85 -8.42 -7.26
N ASN A 198 12.75 -7.83 -8.02
CA ASN A 198 13.17 -8.34 -9.32
C ASN A 198 13.93 -9.68 -9.21
N GLU A 199 14.71 -9.89 -8.15
CA GLU A 199 15.47 -11.10 -7.92
C GLU A 199 14.61 -12.25 -7.37
N LYS A 200 13.77 -11.96 -6.36
CA LYS A 200 13.09 -13.00 -5.57
C LYS A 200 11.63 -13.23 -5.97
N VAL A 201 10.89 -12.17 -6.33
CA VAL A 201 9.45 -12.22 -6.58
C VAL A 201 9.12 -12.20 -8.06
N LYS A 202 9.85 -11.41 -8.82
CA LYS A 202 9.67 -11.18 -10.28
C LYS A 202 8.22 -10.78 -10.59
N PRO A 203 7.76 -9.63 -10.06
CA PRO A 203 6.41 -9.16 -10.32
C PRO A 203 6.26 -8.71 -11.77
N ASP A 204 5.06 -8.86 -12.33
CA ASP A 204 4.72 -8.41 -13.68
C ASP A 204 4.49 -6.89 -13.72
N VAL A 205 3.96 -6.32 -12.63
CA VAL A 205 3.69 -4.89 -12.46
C VAL A 205 4.20 -4.43 -11.09
N LYS A 206 4.77 -3.23 -11.04
CA LYS A 206 5.28 -2.59 -9.81
C LYS A 206 4.61 -1.23 -9.62
N ILE A 207 3.95 -1.05 -8.50
CA ILE A 207 3.27 0.19 -8.09
C ILE A 207 4.03 0.79 -6.90
N ALA A 208 4.37 2.07 -6.97
CA ALA A 208 4.76 2.84 -5.80
C ALA A 208 3.50 3.46 -5.19
N LEU A 209 3.22 3.14 -3.94
CA LEU A 209 2.21 3.76 -3.11
C LEU A 209 2.92 4.63 -2.10
N THR A 210 2.83 5.96 -2.25
CA THR A 210 3.67 6.89 -1.53
C THR A 210 2.86 7.89 -0.73
N HIS A 211 3.37 8.25 0.45
CA HIS A 211 2.92 9.40 1.21
C HIS A 211 4.11 10.35 1.42
N MET A 212 4.46 11.09 0.35
CA MET A 212 5.66 11.94 0.29
C MET A 212 5.38 13.33 -0.27
N GLY A 213 4.20 13.56 -0.83
CA GLY A 213 3.80 14.78 -1.49
C GLY A 213 4.36 14.95 -2.90
N TYR A 214 3.60 15.63 -3.75
CA TYR A 214 4.00 15.99 -5.11
C TYR A 214 4.45 17.45 -5.13
N TYR A 215 5.74 17.68 -5.34
CA TYR A 215 6.33 19.02 -5.40
C TYR A 215 7.05 19.23 -6.72
N TYR A 216 6.75 20.35 -7.41
CA TYR A 216 7.35 20.64 -8.71
C TYR A 216 8.87 20.82 -8.66
N ASP A 217 9.39 21.43 -7.59
CA ASP A 217 10.81 21.59 -7.31
C ASP A 217 11.45 20.33 -6.68
N ALA A 218 10.66 19.26 -6.54
CA ALA A 218 11.02 17.98 -5.96
C ALA A 218 11.34 18.01 -4.46
N LYS A 219 10.91 19.04 -3.72
CA LYS A 219 11.15 19.18 -2.28
C LYS A 219 9.93 19.75 -1.58
N HIS A 220 9.70 19.30 -0.35
CA HIS A 220 8.77 19.91 0.58
C HIS A 220 9.39 21.14 1.28
N SER A 221 8.57 21.91 2.00
CA SER A 221 9.00 23.07 2.79
C SER A 221 10.15 22.78 3.78
N SER A 222 10.25 21.56 4.27
CA SER A 222 11.34 21.05 5.12
C SER A 222 12.55 20.51 4.36
N ASN A 223 12.54 20.56 3.02
CA ASN A 223 13.51 20.01 2.10
C ASN A 223 13.52 18.48 1.97
N ALA A 224 12.52 17.76 2.50
CA ALA A 224 12.38 16.34 2.22
C ALA A 224 12.04 16.10 0.75
N PRO A 225 12.58 15.03 0.14
CA PRO A 225 12.27 14.69 -1.24
C PRO A 225 10.82 14.19 -1.35
N GLY A 226 10.07 14.75 -2.31
CA GLY A 226 8.75 14.27 -2.69
C GLY A 226 8.79 13.30 -3.88
N ASP A 227 7.62 13.00 -4.44
CA ASP A 227 7.47 12.00 -5.52
C ASP A 227 8.16 12.40 -6.82
N VAL A 228 8.25 13.69 -7.11
CA VAL A 228 9.01 14.18 -8.26
C VAL A 228 10.50 13.84 -8.12
N SER A 229 11.05 13.99 -6.90
CA SER A 229 12.43 13.60 -6.61
C SER A 229 12.62 12.09 -6.74
N LEU A 230 11.74 11.30 -6.15
CA LEU A 230 11.74 9.85 -6.29
C LEU A 230 11.72 9.43 -7.76
N ALA A 231 10.81 10.01 -8.55
CA ALA A 231 10.65 9.69 -9.96
C ALA A 231 11.90 9.98 -10.80
N ARG A 232 12.57 11.11 -10.53
CA ARG A 232 13.77 11.54 -11.26
C ARG A 232 15.02 10.74 -10.89
N ASN A 233 15.07 10.19 -9.67
CA ASN A 233 16.22 9.46 -9.15
C ASN A 233 16.13 7.94 -9.30
N LEU A 234 15.03 7.43 -9.88
CA LEU A 234 14.87 6.03 -10.25
C LEU A 234 15.04 5.83 -11.75
N ASN A 235 15.50 4.66 -12.15
CA ASN A 235 15.60 4.29 -13.56
C ASN A 235 14.22 4.29 -14.22
N LYS A 236 14.16 4.57 -15.52
CA LYS A 236 12.94 4.44 -16.31
C LYS A 236 12.42 2.99 -16.22
N GLY A 237 11.13 2.81 -15.91
CA GLY A 237 10.52 1.50 -15.72
C GLY A 237 10.82 0.85 -14.36
N ALA A 238 11.39 1.58 -13.40
CA ALA A 238 11.56 1.10 -12.03
C ALA A 238 10.21 0.75 -11.38
N PHE A 239 9.24 1.63 -11.54
CA PHE A 239 7.83 1.39 -11.28
C PHE A 239 7.03 1.59 -12.57
N ASP A 240 6.02 0.76 -12.77
CA ASP A 240 5.11 0.87 -13.91
C ASP A 240 4.01 1.90 -13.63
N TYR A 241 3.68 2.10 -12.36
CA TYR A 241 2.76 3.12 -11.88
C TYR A 241 3.23 3.72 -10.55
N ARG A 242 3.02 5.03 -10.37
CA ARG A 242 3.33 5.76 -9.13
C ARG A 242 2.12 6.58 -8.76
N TRP A 243 1.72 6.46 -7.52
CA TRP A 243 0.72 7.32 -6.95
C TRP A 243 1.29 8.05 -5.74
N SER A 244 1.06 9.32 -5.71
CA SER A 244 1.45 10.21 -4.62
C SER A 244 0.26 10.98 -4.09
N HIS A 245 0.40 11.43 -2.89
CA HIS A 245 -0.38 12.52 -2.31
C HIS A 245 -0.06 13.82 -3.05
N PRO A 246 -1.04 14.69 -3.44
CA PRO A 246 -0.83 16.01 -4.02
C PRO A 246 -0.15 17.00 -3.08
#